data_b243ebd07eb58ae9c1dbe57a12196ff9
#
_entry.id   b243ebd07eb58ae9c1dbe57a12196ff9
#
_cell.length_a   1.000
_cell.length_b   1.000
_cell.length_c   1.000
_cell.angle_alpha   90.00
_cell.angle_beta   90.00
_cell.angle_gamma   90.00
#
_symmetry.space_group_name_H-M   'P 1'
#
loop_
_entity.id
_entity.type
_entity.pdbx_description
1 polymer ?
#
loop_
_entity_poly.entity_id
_entity_poly.type
_entity_poly.pdbx_seq_one_letter_code
_entity_poly.pdbx_strand_id
1 'polypeptide(L)'
;MIMHQTSSYSMNYKGTFFRVENVLSVNGELYCLRRMPLTIPSIHNLSFDHRFVQYMLSLSSQSGLIIWGGATGSGKTTSISSLLAEYLNLEGGFAYTIEDPAEMPLEGEYQSFNGSIGFCKQTEVQNDNWRDPLKSALRSKPRYILIGEIRTPDAACECLRASISGHLVLTTIHASSITDALSSLVKYASFSMSESSAFDILSRGILAVVK
;
A
#
# COMPACT_ATOMS: atom_id res chain seq x y z
N MET A 1 -2.45 -27.94 -21.76
CA MET A 1 -1.81 -26.62 -21.52
C MET A 1 -2.28 -26.18 -20.13
N ILE A 2 -1.49 -26.44 -19.09
CA ILE A 2 -1.84 -26.10 -17.71
C ILE A 2 -1.56 -24.59 -17.60
N MET A 3 -2.62 -23.79 -17.58
CA MET A 3 -2.51 -22.40 -17.15
C MET A 3 -2.01 -22.43 -15.69
N HIS A 4 -0.85 -21.86 -15.42
CA HIS A 4 -0.44 -21.53 -14.06
C HIS A 4 -1.42 -20.45 -13.58
N GLN A 5 -2.52 -20.87 -12.97
CA GLN A 5 -3.38 -19.95 -12.24
C GLN A 5 -2.57 -19.46 -11.04
N THR A 6 -2.53 -18.14 -10.88
CA THR A 6 -1.99 -17.52 -9.67
C THR A 6 -2.70 -18.12 -8.46
N SER A 7 -1.94 -18.53 -7.44
CA SER A 7 -2.48 -19.19 -6.25
C SER A 7 -3.38 -18.28 -5.42
N SER A 8 -3.29 -16.96 -5.62
CA SER A 8 -4.08 -15.94 -4.92
C SER A 8 -4.54 -14.88 -5.92
N TYR A 9 -5.82 -14.49 -5.86
CA TYR A 9 -6.41 -13.46 -6.74
C TYR A 9 -7.67 -12.84 -6.14
N SER A 10 -8.06 -11.67 -6.63
CA SER A 10 -9.34 -11.04 -6.27
C SER A 10 -10.44 -11.43 -7.27
N MET A 11 -11.64 -11.67 -6.77
CA MET A 11 -12.82 -12.01 -7.56
C MET A 11 -14.02 -11.16 -7.16
N ASN A 12 -14.71 -10.60 -8.14
CA ASN A 12 -16.03 -9.98 -7.94
C ASN A 12 -17.12 -10.98 -8.26
N TYR A 13 -17.95 -11.31 -7.30
CA TYR A 13 -19.15 -12.10 -7.51
C TYR A 13 -20.38 -11.36 -7.01
N LYS A 14 -21.27 -10.99 -7.94
CA LYS A 14 -22.52 -10.25 -7.67
C LYS A 14 -22.32 -9.00 -6.81
N GLY A 15 -21.28 -8.21 -7.12
CA GLY A 15 -20.98 -6.97 -6.41
C GLY A 15 -20.25 -7.17 -5.06
N THR A 16 -19.93 -8.41 -4.69
CA THR A 16 -19.13 -8.70 -3.51
C THR A 16 -17.74 -9.14 -3.94
N PHE A 17 -16.72 -8.48 -3.40
CA PHE A 17 -15.32 -8.85 -3.64
C PHE A 17 -14.87 -9.92 -2.67
N PHE A 18 -14.14 -10.90 -3.19
CA PHE A 18 -13.52 -11.98 -2.43
C PHE A 18 -12.04 -12.07 -2.80
N ARG A 19 -11.21 -12.20 -1.78
CA ARG A 19 -9.86 -12.76 -1.94
C ARG A 19 -10.00 -14.26 -2.02
N VAL A 20 -9.49 -14.85 -3.08
CA VAL A 20 -9.51 -16.28 -3.32
C VAL A 20 -8.10 -16.81 -3.26
N GLU A 21 -7.90 -17.83 -2.46
CA GLU A 21 -6.66 -18.58 -2.38
C GLU A 21 -6.91 -20.00 -2.87
N ASN A 22 -6.22 -20.42 -3.92
CA ASN A 22 -6.27 -21.78 -4.42
C ASN A 22 -5.08 -22.57 -3.86
N VAL A 23 -5.37 -23.59 -3.09
CA VAL A 23 -4.36 -24.46 -2.45
C VAL A 23 -4.53 -25.87 -2.98
N LEU A 24 -3.46 -26.42 -3.57
CA LEU A 24 -3.45 -27.84 -3.93
C LEU A 24 -3.32 -28.68 -2.67
N SER A 25 -4.36 -29.41 -2.33
CA SER A 25 -4.43 -30.33 -1.21
C SER A 25 -4.15 -31.76 -1.67
N VAL A 26 -3.83 -32.66 -0.73
CA VAL A 26 -3.67 -34.11 -0.98
C VAL A 26 -4.95 -34.71 -1.59
N ASN A 27 -6.12 -34.16 -1.26
CA ASN A 27 -7.41 -34.64 -1.75
C ASN A 27 -8.00 -33.82 -2.91
N GLY A 28 -7.18 -32.98 -3.57
CA GLY A 28 -7.60 -32.12 -4.67
C GLY A 28 -7.42 -30.62 -4.40
N GLU A 29 -8.08 -29.79 -5.18
CA GLU A 29 -8.02 -28.34 -5.04
C GLU A 29 -8.93 -27.86 -3.89
N LEU A 30 -8.40 -26.95 -3.07
CA LEU A 30 -9.12 -26.25 -2.02
C LEU A 30 -9.13 -24.75 -2.32
N TYR A 31 -10.30 -24.15 -2.30
CA TYR A 31 -10.48 -22.71 -2.46
C TYR A 31 -10.87 -22.08 -1.13
N CYS A 32 -10.02 -21.21 -0.61
CA CYS A 32 -10.31 -20.40 0.56
C CYS A 32 -10.79 -19.02 0.10
N LEU A 33 -12.03 -18.67 0.42
CA LEU A 33 -12.62 -17.38 0.05
C LEU A 33 -12.75 -16.48 1.29
N ARG A 34 -12.10 -15.32 1.26
CA ARG A 34 -12.27 -14.28 2.26
C ARG A 34 -13.05 -13.12 1.64
N ARG A 35 -14.22 -12.81 2.23
CA ARG A 35 -15.00 -11.64 1.81
C ARG A 35 -14.24 -10.36 2.11
N MET A 36 -14.15 -9.49 1.09
CA MET A 36 -13.53 -8.17 1.19
C MET A 36 -14.54 -7.14 1.69
N PRO A 37 -14.12 -6.08 2.38
CA PRO A 37 -14.97 -4.95 2.69
C PRO A 37 -15.58 -4.35 1.43
N LEU A 38 -16.83 -3.88 1.52
CA LEU A 38 -17.51 -3.19 0.41
C LEU A 38 -17.19 -1.69 0.40
N THR A 39 -16.75 -1.16 1.53
CA THR A 39 -16.44 0.26 1.71
C THR A 39 -15.19 0.42 2.56
N ILE A 40 -14.47 1.50 2.34
CA ILE A 40 -13.32 1.87 3.16
C ILE A 40 -13.86 2.62 4.39
N PRO A 41 -13.53 2.21 5.62
CA PRO A 41 -13.91 2.96 6.79
C PRO A 41 -13.21 4.32 6.80
N SER A 42 -13.88 5.38 7.26
CA SER A 42 -13.20 6.64 7.50
C SER A 42 -12.13 6.49 8.57
N ILE A 43 -10.97 7.13 8.41
CA ILE A 43 -9.90 7.12 9.41
C ILE A 43 -10.36 7.67 10.75
N HIS A 44 -11.36 8.56 10.76
CA HIS A 44 -11.96 9.12 11.97
C HIS A 44 -12.76 8.08 12.77
N ASN A 45 -13.20 7.00 12.15
CA ASN A 45 -13.94 5.90 12.78
C ASN A 45 -13.02 4.77 13.28
N LEU A 46 -11.72 4.86 12.97
CA LEU A 46 -10.72 3.98 13.55
C LEU A 46 -10.33 4.48 14.94
N SER A 47 -9.97 3.58 15.85
CA SER A 47 -9.69 3.89 17.25
C SER A 47 -8.36 4.66 17.46
N PHE A 48 -8.07 5.66 16.62
CA PHE A 48 -6.91 6.54 16.76
C PHE A 48 -7.25 7.79 17.58
N ASP A 49 -6.25 8.33 18.29
CA ASP A 49 -6.34 9.64 18.92
C ASP A 49 -6.60 10.73 17.87
N HIS A 50 -7.47 11.67 18.16
CA HIS A 50 -7.85 12.74 17.23
C HIS A 50 -6.64 13.59 16.78
N ARG A 51 -5.69 13.88 17.66
CA ARG A 51 -4.48 14.65 17.33
C ARG A 51 -3.57 13.87 16.38
N PHE A 52 -3.50 12.54 16.57
CA PHE A 52 -2.79 11.66 15.64
C PHE A 52 -3.42 11.72 14.26
N VAL A 53 -4.75 11.60 14.16
CA VAL A 53 -5.45 11.67 12.87
C VAL A 53 -5.21 13.03 12.21
N GLN A 54 -5.36 14.15 12.94
CA GLN A 54 -5.08 15.49 12.41
C GLN A 54 -3.64 15.62 11.90
N TYR A 55 -2.65 15.11 12.64
CA TYR A 55 -1.27 15.13 12.20
C TYR A 55 -1.09 14.33 10.91
N MET A 56 -1.62 13.11 10.84
CA MET A 56 -1.53 12.29 9.64
C MET A 56 -2.19 12.96 8.43
N LEU A 57 -3.35 13.60 8.62
CA LEU A 57 -4.04 14.33 7.55
C LEU A 57 -3.24 15.56 7.07
N SER A 58 -2.52 16.23 7.96
CA SER A 58 -1.67 17.37 7.57
C SER A 58 -0.49 17.01 6.65
N LEU A 59 -0.16 15.72 6.55
CA LEU A 59 0.87 15.22 5.64
C LEU A 59 0.38 15.06 4.19
N SER A 60 -0.91 15.25 3.90
CA SER A 60 -1.51 15.04 2.57
C SER A 60 -0.85 15.82 1.44
N SER A 61 -0.29 17.00 1.75
CA SER A 61 0.38 17.88 0.78
C SER A 61 1.91 17.71 0.72
N GLN A 62 2.46 16.83 1.57
CA GLN A 62 3.90 16.57 1.61
C GLN A 62 4.33 15.54 0.57
N SER A 63 5.62 15.45 0.31
CA SER A 63 6.27 14.33 -0.37
C SER A 63 7.17 13.60 0.61
N GLY A 64 7.19 12.28 0.53
CA GLY A 64 7.98 11.46 1.46
C GLY A 64 7.38 10.08 1.66
N LEU A 65 7.71 9.44 2.76
CA LEU A 65 7.35 8.06 3.08
C LEU A 65 6.62 7.95 4.42
N ILE A 66 5.47 7.31 4.38
CA ILE A 66 4.70 6.91 5.57
C ILE A 66 4.67 5.39 5.63
N ILE A 67 5.12 4.83 6.77
CA ILE A 67 5.19 3.39 6.99
C ILE A 67 4.23 2.97 8.10
N TRP A 68 3.39 1.96 7.85
CA TRP A 68 2.63 1.25 8.87
C TRP A 68 3.29 -0.09 9.20
N GLY A 69 3.89 -0.19 10.37
CA GLY A 69 4.46 -1.42 10.91
C GLY A 69 3.48 -2.16 11.80
N GLY A 70 3.57 -3.49 11.85
CA GLY A 70 2.78 -4.30 12.78
C GLY A 70 2.59 -5.75 12.34
N ALA A 71 2.03 -6.56 13.22
CA ALA A 71 1.73 -7.97 12.95
C ALA A 71 0.62 -8.14 11.90
N THR A 72 0.48 -9.35 11.36
CA THR A 72 -0.67 -9.71 10.52
C THR A 72 -1.98 -9.52 11.30
N GLY A 73 -2.99 -8.93 10.64
CA GLY A 73 -4.30 -8.69 11.28
C GLY A 73 -4.34 -7.50 12.25
N SER A 74 -3.26 -6.72 12.40
CA SER A 74 -3.25 -5.53 13.26
C SER A 74 -3.99 -4.31 12.68
N GLY A 75 -4.56 -4.42 11.49
CA GLY A 75 -5.31 -3.33 10.85
C GLY A 75 -4.47 -2.40 9.95
N LYS A 76 -3.21 -2.73 9.65
CA LYS A 76 -2.32 -1.91 8.80
C LYS A 76 -2.97 -1.50 7.48
N THR A 77 -3.41 -2.50 6.70
CA THR A 77 -4.04 -2.28 5.39
C THR A 77 -5.28 -1.40 5.50
N THR A 78 -6.14 -1.65 6.49
CA THR A 78 -7.32 -0.84 6.74
C THR A 78 -6.95 0.61 7.04
N SER A 79 -6.00 0.83 7.95
CA SER A 79 -5.59 2.17 8.39
C SER A 79 -4.97 2.99 7.26
N ILE A 80 -4.06 2.38 6.49
CA ILE A 80 -3.35 3.07 5.41
C ILE A 80 -4.28 3.35 4.22
N SER A 81 -5.21 2.44 3.93
CA SER A 81 -6.22 2.64 2.88
C SER A 81 -7.23 3.72 3.27
N SER A 82 -7.64 3.75 4.54
CA SER A 82 -8.50 4.82 5.09
C SER A 82 -7.80 6.18 5.00
N LEU A 83 -6.51 6.24 5.31
CA LEU A 83 -5.74 7.48 5.19
C LEU A 83 -5.62 7.95 3.74
N LEU A 84 -5.31 7.05 2.80
CA LEU A 84 -5.22 7.39 1.38
C LEU A 84 -6.56 7.88 0.82
N ALA A 85 -7.67 7.20 1.16
CA ALA A 85 -9.01 7.64 0.76
C ALA A 85 -9.32 9.04 1.28
N GLU A 86 -8.93 9.34 2.54
CA GLU A 86 -9.13 10.68 3.12
C GLU A 86 -8.26 11.74 2.44
N TYR A 87 -7.02 11.41 2.06
CA TYR A 87 -6.18 12.32 1.27
C TYR A 87 -6.82 12.70 -0.07
N LEU A 88 -7.42 11.71 -0.75
CA LEU A 88 -8.13 11.95 -2.01
C LEU A 88 -9.40 12.79 -1.80
N ASN A 89 -10.11 12.60 -0.67
CA ASN A 89 -11.27 13.40 -0.30
C ASN A 89 -10.89 14.83 0.12
N LEU A 90 -9.72 15.05 0.72
CA LEU A 90 -9.27 16.38 1.14
C LEU A 90 -8.69 17.19 -0.01
N GLU A 91 -7.78 16.60 -0.75
CA GLU A 91 -6.90 17.29 -1.69
C GLU A 91 -7.19 16.96 -3.17
N GLY A 92 -7.93 15.88 -3.41
CA GLY A 92 -8.03 15.33 -4.74
C GLY A 92 -6.70 14.75 -5.24
N GLY A 93 -6.50 14.75 -6.55
CA GLY A 93 -5.26 14.29 -7.18
C GLY A 93 -5.30 12.82 -7.56
N PHE A 94 -4.19 12.33 -8.10
CA PHE A 94 -4.08 10.97 -8.60
C PHE A 94 -3.30 10.08 -7.63
N ALA A 95 -3.92 8.96 -7.24
CA ALA A 95 -3.30 7.89 -6.48
C ALA A 95 -3.10 6.65 -7.36
N TYR A 96 -2.00 5.94 -7.14
CA TYR A 96 -1.69 4.66 -7.77
C TYR A 96 -1.37 3.64 -6.67
N THR A 97 -2.12 2.52 -6.64
CA THR A 97 -1.83 1.45 -5.69
C THR A 97 -1.26 0.21 -6.36
N ILE A 98 -0.39 -0.49 -5.65
CA ILE A 98 0.25 -1.72 -6.08
C ILE A 98 0.17 -2.70 -4.90
N GLU A 99 -0.64 -3.73 -5.03
CA GLU A 99 -1.01 -4.62 -3.93
C GLU A 99 -0.95 -6.09 -4.34
N ASP A 100 -0.81 -7.00 -3.37
CA ASP A 100 -0.72 -8.45 -3.61
C ASP A 100 -1.50 -9.27 -2.55
N PRO A 101 -2.78 -9.56 -2.83
CA PRO A 101 -3.69 -8.80 -3.69
C PRO A 101 -4.28 -7.57 -3.00
N ALA A 102 -5.10 -6.78 -3.72
CA ALA A 102 -5.85 -5.67 -3.14
C ALA A 102 -6.84 -6.18 -2.07
N GLU A 103 -6.89 -5.46 -0.93
CA GLU A 103 -7.77 -5.85 0.20
C GLU A 103 -8.90 -4.85 0.46
N MET A 104 -8.75 -3.61 0.00
CA MET A 104 -9.73 -2.54 0.22
C MET A 104 -10.15 -1.93 -1.12
N PRO A 105 -11.42 -1.54 -1.32
CA PRO A 105 -11.93 -1.04 -2.61
C PRO A 105 -11.53 0.43 -2.83
N LEU A 106 -10.27 0.67 -3.18
CA LEU A 106 -9.73 2.01 -3.42
C LEU A 106 -9.97 2.53 -4.84
N GLU A 107 -10.20 1.65 -5.82
CA GLU A 107 -10.39 2.04 -7.23
C GLU A 107 -11.56 3.00 -7.41
N GLY A 108 -11.34 4.10 -8.15
CA GLY A 108 -12.40 4.99 -8.59
C GLY A 108 -12.16 6.46 -8.32
N GLU A 109 -13.24 7.24 -8.49
CA GLU A 109 -13.26 8.68 -8.31
C GLU A 109 -13.61 9.08 -6.87
N TYR A 110 -13.00 10.16 -6.41
CA TYR A 110 -13.20 10.78 -5.10
C TYR A 110 -13.59 12.24 -5.30
N GLN A 111 -14.64 12.67 -4.64
CA GLN A 111 -15.08 14.07 -4.64
C GLN A 111 -14.42 14.80 -3.48
N SER A 112 -13.47 15.66 -3.77
CA SER A 112 -12.80 16.37 -2.70
C SER A 112 -13.61 17.57 -2.20
N PHE A 113 -13.43 17.91 -0.92
CA PHE A 113 -14.13 19.03 -0.28
C PHE A 113 -13.78 20.40 -0.88
N ASN A 114 -12.64 20.52 -1.52
CA ASN A 114 -12.20 21.76 -2.18
C ASN A 114 -12.64 21.85 -3.66
N GLY A 115 -13.45 20.90 -4.14
CA GLY A 115 -13.94 20.84 -5.51
C GLY A 115 -12.96 20.22 -6.53
N SER A 116 -11.78 19.79 -6.09
CA SER A 116 -10.85 19.00 -6.93
C SER A 116 -11.35 17.56 -7.08
N ILE A 117 -10.98 16.91 -8.17
CA ILE A 117 -11.30 15.50 -8.36
C ILE A 117 -10.10 14.67 -7.91
N GLY A 118 -10.34 13.68 -7.06
CA GLY A 118 -9.42 12.61 -6.74
C GLY A 118 -9.71 11.39 -7.63
N PHE A 119 -8.68 10.65 -7.99
CA PHE A 119 -8.82 9.38 -8.69
C PHE A 119 -7.80 8.38 -8.15
N CYS A 120 -8.23 7.18 -7.85
CA CYS A 120 -7.35 6.07 -7.48
C CYS A 120 -7.36 4.99 -8.57
N LYS A 121 -6.18 4.66 -9.09
CA LYS A 121 -5.96 3.48 -9.89
C LYS A 121 -5.39 2.37 -9.02
N GLN A 122 -6.17 1.32 -8.82
CA GLN A 122 -5.77 0.17 -8.02
C GLN A 122 -5.24 -0.95 -8.91
N THR A 123 -4.04 -1.46 -8.62
CA THR A 123 -3.42 -2.55 -9.38
C THR A 123 -2.96 -3.68 -8.48
N GLU A 124 -3.08 -4.89 -8.98
CA GLU A 124 -2.57 -6.08 -8.32
C GLU A 124 -1.30 -6.57 -9.00
N VAL A 125 -0.36 -7.05 -8.17
CA VAL A 125 0.85 -7.70 -8.63
C VAL A 125 0.50 -9.03 -9.28
N GLN A 126 1.08 -9.30 -10.44
CA GLN A 126 0.89 -10.55 -11.15
C GLN A 126 2.21 -11.33 -11.17
N ASN A 127 2.17 -12.62 -10.82
CA ASN A 127 3.34 -13.53 -10.87
C ASN A 127 4.56 -12.99 -10.10
N ASP A 128 4.37 -12.41 -8.91
CA ASP A 128 5.40 -11.77 -8.09
C ASP A 128 6.19 -10.64 -8.79
N ASN A 129 5.69 -10.13 -9.91
CA ASN A 129 6.32 -9.04 -10.65
C ASN A 129 5.96 -7.68 -10.08
N TRP A 130 6.65 -7.23 -9.05
CA TRP A 130 6.53 -5.90 -8.45
C TRP A 130 7.10 -4.78 -9.32
N ARG A 131 8.09 -5.11 -10.15
CA ARG A 131 8.89 -4.13 -10.89
C ARG A 131 8.08 -3.34 -11.92
N ASP A 132 7.25 -4.02 -12.72
CA ASP A 132 6.53 -3.38 -13.82
C ASP A 132 5.40 -2.45 -13.33
N PRO A 133 4.54 -2.84 -12.36
CA PRO A 133 3.58 -1.92 -11.77
C PRO A 133 4.23 -0.71 -11.10
N LEU A 134 5.35 -0.88 -10.40
CA LEU A 134 6.09 0.21 -9.77
C LEU A 134 6.63 1.20 -10.80
N LYS A 135 7.22 0.72 -11.90
CA LYS A 135 7.65 1.58 -13.02
C LYS A 135 6.49 2.31 -13.68
N SER A 136 5.34 1.64 -13.83
CA SER A 136 4.13 2.24 -14.40
C SER A 136 3.59 3.34 -13.50
N ALA A 137 3.57 3.11 -12.18
CA ALA A 137 3.19 4.11 -11.20
C ALA A 137 4.07 5.37 -11.33
N LEU A 138 5.40 5.22 -11.29
CA LEU A 138 6.33 6.35 -11.38
C LEU A 138 6.19 7.13 -12.70
N ARG A 139 5.94 6.45 -13.82
CA ARG A 139 5.71 7.10 -15.12
C ARG A 139 4.39 7.88 -15.18
N SER A 140 3.40 7.45 -14.42
CA SER A 140 2.08 8.09 -14.35
C SER A 140 2.07 9.36 -13.49
N LYS A 141 3.18 9.66 -12.79
CA LYS A 141 3.37 10.83 -11.92
C LYS A 141 2.20 11.03 -10.93
N PRO A 142 1.79 10.01 -10.17
CA PRO A 142 0.74 10.16 -9.18
C PRO A 142 1.22 11.05 -8.03
N ARG A 143 0.28 11.72 -7.36
CA ARG A 143 0.56 12.43 -6.11
C ARG A 143 0.82 11.44 -4.98
N TYR A 144 0.03 10.36 -4.95
CA TYR A 144 0.08 9.33 -3.92
C TYR A 144 0.42 7.96 -4.53
N ILE A 145 1.32 7.24 -3.89
CA ILE A 145 1.64 5.85 -4.23
C ILE A 145 1.40 5.00 -2.99
N LEU A 146 0.53 3.99 -3.09
CA LEU A 146 0.40 2.97 -2.07
C LEU A 146 1.07 1.69 -2.55
N ILE A 147 2.09 1.25 -1.80
CA ILE A 147 2.69 -0.07 -1.94
C ILE A 147 2.13 -0.91 -0.80
N GLY A 148 1.29 -1.89 -1.12
CA GLY A 148 0.50 -2.62 -0.12
C GLY A 148 1.35 -3.20 1.01
N GLU A 149 2.48 -3.83 0.66
CA GLU A 149 3.43 -4.35 1.65
C GLU A 149 4.84 -4.47 1.07
N ILE A 150 5.85 -4.13 1.86
CA ILE A 150 7.25 -4.38 1.51
C ILE A 150 7.63 -5.81 1.89
N ARG A 151 7.79 -6.66 0.85
CA ARG A 151 8.22 -8.06 0.97
C ARG A 151 9.43 -8.39 0.10
N THR A 152 9.74 -7.54 -0.88
CA THR A 152 10.78 -7.80 -1.88
C THR A 152 11.80 -6.66 -1.96
N PRO A 153 13.04 -6.94 -2.38
CA PRO A 153 14.05 -5.92 -2.62
C PRO A 153 13.61 -4.85 -3.61
N ASP A 154 12.94 -5.23 -4.70
CA ASP A 154 12.46 -4.30 -5.71
C ASP A 154 11.42 -3.32 -5.14
N ALA A 155 10.44 -3.83 -4.37
CA ALA A 155 9.44 -2.98 -3.70
C ALA A 155 10.11 -2.00 -2.73
N ALA A 156 11.09 -2.45 -1.93
CA ALA A 156 11.81 -1.60 -0.98
C ALA A 156 12.62 -0.50 -1.70
N CYS A 157 13.35 -0.86 -2.75
CA CYS A 157 14.14 0.08 -3.54
C CYS A 157 13.29 1.17 -4.19
N GLU A 158 12.21 0.78 -4.86
CA GLU A 158 11.34 1.72 -5.55
C GLU A 158 10.53 2.57 -4.56
N CYS A 159 10.14 2.00 -3.41
CA CYS A 159 9.55 2.75 -2.29
C CYS A 159 10.46 3.90 -1.84
N LEU A 160 11.73 3.59 -1.56
CA LEU A 160 12.71 4.60 -1.17
C LEU A 160 12.94 5.65 -2.26
N ARG A 161 13.12 5.24 -3.52
CA ARG A 161 13.31 6.18 -4.64
C ARG A 161 12.11 7.09 -4.85
N ALA A 162 10.89 6.54 -4.78
CA ALA A 162 9.67 7.29 -4.94
C ALA A 162 9.52 8.36 -3.85
N SER A 163 9.91 8.04 -2.60
CA SER A 163 9.77 8.94 -1.45
C SER A 163 10.56 10.25 -1.56
N ILE A 164 11.67 10.26 -2.33
CA ILE A 164 12.48 11.45 -2.57
C ILE A 164 12.25 12.07 -3.95
N SER A 165 11.30 11.54 -4.74
CA SER A 165 11.01 11.96 -6.11
C SER A 165 9.74 12.79 -6.25
N GLY A 166 9.24 13.37 -5.14
CA GLY A 166 8.08 14.26 -5.13
C GLY A 166 6.73 13.56 -4.95
N HIS A 167 6.71 12.27 -4.66
CA HIS A 167 5.50 11.51 -4.33
C HIS A 167 5.30 11.39 -2.82
N LEU A 168 4.06 11.31 -2.37
CA LEU A 168 3.75 10.82 -1.04
C LEU A 168 3.54 9.29 -1.13
N VAL A 169 4.47 8.55 -0.56
CA VAL A 169 4.47 7.08 -0.59
C VAL A 169 3.92 6.54 0.72
N LEU A 170 2.97 5.65 0.63
CA LEU A 170 2.39 4.93 1.76
C LEU A 170 2.71 3.45 1.61
N THR A 171 3.12 2.80 2.69
CA THR A 171 3.39 1.36 2.65
C THR A 171 3.16 0.69 4.00
N THR A 172 3.01 -0.63 3.97
CA THR A 172 3.01 -1.45 5.17
C THR A 172 4.25 -2.34 5.23
N ILE A 173 4.65 -2.70 6.44
CA ILE A 173 5.72 -3.66 6.66
C ILE A 173 5.43 -4.51 7.90
N HIS A 174 5.76 -5.78 7.86
CA HIS A 174 5.74 -6.61 9.05
C HIS A 174 6.90 -6.23 9.97
N ALA A 175 6.58 -5.73 11.16
CA ALA A 175 7.58 -5.29 12.12
C ALA A 175 7.08 -5.38 13.55
N SER A 176 7.97 -5.70 14.47
CA SER A 176 7.70 -5.79 15.91
C SER A 176 7.87 -4.44 16.62
N SER A 177 8.62 -3.53 16.01
CA SER A 177 8.90 -2.17 16.53
C SER A 177 9.12 -1.18 15.38
N ILE A 178 9.14 0.11 15.69
CA ILE A 178 9.49 1.17 14.74
C ILE A 178 10.91 0.95 14.19
N THR A 179 11.87 0.67 15.06
CA THR A 179 13.25 0.39 14.66
C THR A 179 13.34 -0.82 13.73
N ASP A 180 12.57 -1.88 14.03
CA ASP A 180 12.50 -3.08 13.20
C ASP A 180 11.92 -2.77 11.81
N ALA A 181 10.88 -1.95 11.72
CA ALA A 181 10.31 -1.51 10.45
C ALA A 181 11.34 -0.79 9.56
N LEU A 182 12.08 0.16 10.14
CA LEU A 182 13.11 0.92 9.43
C LEU A 182 14.27 0.03 9.00
N SER A 183 14.78 -0.80 9.92
CA SER A 183 15.88 -1.73 9.65
C SER A 183 15.51 -2.77 8.58
N SER A 184 14.29 -3.29 8.62
CA SER A 184 13.80 -4.24 7.61
C SER A 184 13.71 -3.61 6.24
N LEU A 185 13.19 -2.37 6.13
CA LEU A 185 13.13 -1.65 4.86
C LEU A 185 14.53 -1.44 4.27
N VAL A 186 15.49 -0.96 5.08
CA VAL A 186 16.88 -0.79 4.65
C VAL A 186 17.49 -2.10 4.23
N LYS A 187 17.28 -3.16 5.00
CA LYS A 187 17.79 -4.51 4.68
C LYS A 187 17.24 -5.05 3.36
N TYR A 188 15.93 -4.92 3.09
CA TYR A 188 15.37 -5.29 1.79
C TYR A 188 15.99 -4.47 0.66
N ALA A 189 16.10 -3.15 0.81
CA ALA A 189 16.69 -2.30 -0.21
C ALA A 189 18.17 -2.60 -0.47
N SER A 190 18.91 -3.06 0.55
CA SER A 190 20.35 -3.35 0.45
C SER A 190 20.71 -4.51 -0.49
N PHE A 191 19.73 -5.29 -0.92
CA PHE A 191 19.93 -6.29 -1.99
C PHE A 191 20.09 -5.67 -3.39
N SER A 192 19.68 -4.41 -3.59
CA SER A 192 19.71 -3.73 -4.89
C SER A 192 20.45 -2.39 -4.87
N MET A 193 20.84 -1.89 -3.69
CA MET A 193 21.69 -0.70 -3.50
C MET A 193 22.56 -0.88 -2.25
N SER A 194 23.55 -0.02 -2.03
CA SER A 194 24.34 -0.08 -0.80
C SER A 194 23.47 0.27 0.42
N GLU A 195 23.73 -0.36 1.56
CA GLU A 195 23.02 -0.09 2.82
C GLU A 195 23.11 1.40 3.21
N SER A 196 24.29 2.00 3.04
CA SER A 196 24.50 3.43 3.30
C SER A 196 23.63 4.32 2.40
N SER A 197 23.48 3.96 1.12
CA SER A 197 22.58 4.68 0.20
C SER A 197 21.13 4.50 0.59
N ALA A 198 20.69 3.29 0.96
CA ALA A 198 19.34 3.03 1.42
C ALA A 198 19.00 3.84 2.67
N PHE A 199 19.92 3.89 3.62
CA PHE A 199 19.78 4.67 4.85
C PHE A 199 19.74 6.18 4.59
N ASP A 200 20.61 6.69 3.70
CA ASP A 200 20.62 8.12 3.34
C ASP A 200 19.28 8.53 2.67
N ILE A 201 18.77 7.73 1.74
CA ILE A 201 17.49 8.00 1.09
C ILE A 201 16.35 7.95 2.12
N LEU A 202 16.31 6.92 2.97
CA LEU A 202 15.31 6.78 4.01
C LEU A 202 15.30 7.98 4.96
N SER A 203 16.48 8.42 5.43
CA SER A 203 16.61 9.54 6.36
C SER A 203 16.08 10.87 5.81
N ARG A 204 16.17 11.05 4.48
CA ARG A 204 15.66 12.24 3.79
C ARG A 204 14.18 12.14 3.42
N GLY A 205 13.68 10.92 3.23
CA GLY A 205 12.32 10.69 2.74
C GLY A 205 11.30 10.39 3.81
N ILE A 206 11.70 9.93 5.00
CA ILE A 206 10.74 9.48 6.02
C ILE A 206 9.95 10.65 6.63
N LEU A 207 8.63 10.53 6.65
CA LEU A 207 7.71 11.48 7.30
C LEU A 207 7.12 10.91 8.58
N ALA A 208 6.69 9.66 8.55
CA ALA A 208 6.08 9.02 9.71
C ALA A 208 6.27 7.49 9.70
N VAL A 209 6.40 6.92 10.89
CA VAL A 209 6.33 5.49 11.12
C VAL A 209 5.29 5.23 12.20
N VAL A 210 4.28 4.48 11.87
CA VAL A 210 3.16 4.15 12.75
C VAL A 210 3.24 2.68 13.11
N LYS A 211 2.94 2.36 14.38
CA LYS A 211 2.88 0.98 14.86
C LYS A 211 1.66 0.78 15.76
#